data_8b0264b3e8fee80744034e0e1c4b2070
#
_entry.id   8b0264b3e8fee80744034e0e1c4b2070
#
_cell.length_a   1.000
_cell.length_b   1.000
_cell.length_c   1.000
_cell.angle_alpha   90.00
_cell.angle_beta   90.00
_cell.angle_gamma   90.00
#
_symmetry.space_group_name_H-M   'P 1'
#
loop_
_entity.id
_entity.type
_entity.pdbx_description
1 polymer ?
#
loop_
_entity_poly.entity_id
_entity_poly.type
_entity_poly.pdbx_seq_one_letter_code
_entity_poly.pdbx_strand_id
1 'polypeptide(L)'
;MRNRKSMVVIGLFILMVFSLLLAIEVAHAAVFYGVVVANEVKSIQVRGDNGKVSVFWIGRNTHLTSVRPSVGDRVKITYVKDHLKRNAATRITILGR
;
A
#
# COMPACT_ATOMS: atom_id res chain seq x y z
N MET A 1 -22.96 -18.94 41.19
CA MET A 1 -21.94 -17.92 41.39
C MET A 1 -20.59 -18.29 40.77
N ARG A 2 -20.18 -19.53 40.79
CA ARG A 2 -18.91 -19.93 40.18
C ARG A 2 -18.86 -19.68 38.69
N ASN A 3 -19.99 -19.79 38.00
CA ASN A 3 -20.09 -19.64 36.55
C ASN A 3 -19.82 -18.22 36.04
N ARG A 4 -20.03 -17.18 36.87
CA ARG A 4 -19.76 -15.79 36.52
C ARG A 4 -18.28 -15.52 36.34
N LYS A 5 -17.43 -16.01 37.24
CA LYS A 5 -15.97 -15.82 37.12
C LYS A 5 -15.38 -16.57 35.95
N SER A 6 -15.85 -17.79 35.69
CA SER A 6 -15.39 -18.59 34.55
C SER A 6 -15.80 -17.94 33.24
N MET A 7 -17.01 -17.41 33.11
CA MET A 7 -17.48 -16.74 31.89
C MET A 7 -16.69 -15.46 31.59
N VAL A 8 -16.35 -14.68 32.61
CA VAL A 8 -15.55 -13.45 32.45
C VAL A 8 -14.14 -13.78 31.98
N VAL A 9 -13.51 -14.80 32.52
CA VAL A 9 -12.15 -15.23 32.13
C VAL A 9 -12.14 -15.74 30.68
N ILE A 10 -13.11 -16.55 30.30
CA ILE A 10 -13.24 -17.06 28.93
C ILE A 10 -13.49 -15.90 27.95
N GLY A 11 -14.34 -14.93 28.30
CA GLY A 11 -14.61 -13.76 27.47
C GLY A 11 -13.37 -12.93 27.24
N LEU A 12 -12.55 -12.70 28.28
CA LEU A 12 -11.28 -11.97 28.15
C LEU A 12 -10.29 -12.70 27.25
N PHE A 13 -10.20 -14.02 27.38
CA PHE A 13 -9.31 -14.83 26.55
C PHE A 13 -9.69 -14.76 25.07
N ILE A 14 -10.96 -14.87 24.75
CA ILE A 14 -11.49 -14.76 23.38
C ILE A 14 -11.18 -13.36 22.82
N LEU A 15 -11.36 -12.32 23.59
CA LEU A 15 -11.09 -10.94 23.18
C LEU A 15 -9.60 -10.76 22.86
N MET A 16 -8.70 -11.30 23.66
CA MET A 16 -7.25 -11.23 23.41
C MET A 16 -6.85 -11.97 22.13
N VAL A 17 -7.37 -13.15 21.89
CA VAL A 17 -7.11 -13.92 20.68
C VAL A 17 -7.64 -13.17 19.44
N PHE A 18 -8.80 -12.58 19.54
CA PHE A 18 -9.38 -11.78 18.45
C PHE A 18 -8.53 -10.54 18.14
N SER A 19 -8.02 -9.85 19.17
CA SER A 19 -7.13 -8.71 19.00
C SER A 19 -5.81 -9.10 18.33
N LEU A 20 -5.24 -10.25 18.66
CA LEU A 20 -4.03 -10.77 18.04
C LEU A 20 -4.24 -11.08 16.56
N LEU A 21 -5.40 -11.64 16.20
CA LEU A 21 -5.75 -11.90 14.80
C LEU A 21 -5.90 -10.60 14.00
N LEU A 22 -6.46 -9.56 14.60
CA LEU A 22 -6.57 -8.24 13.96
C LEU A 22 -5.21 -7.57 13.80
N ALA A 23 -4.24 -7.84 14.69
CA ALA A 23 -2.91 -7.29 14.61
C ALA A 23 -2.07 -7.89 13.48
N ILE A 24 -2.47 -9.04 12.93
CA ILE A 24 -1.85 -9.66 11.75
C ILE A 24 -2.55 -9.12 10.49
N GLU A 25 -2.59 -7.83 10.32
CA GLU A 25 -3.15 -7.24 9.12
C GLU A 25 -2.18 -7.33 7.97
N VAL A 26 -2.68 -7.78 6.83
CA VAL A 26 -1.98 -7.65 5.56
C VAL A 26 -1.98 -6.17 5.20
N ALA A 27 -0.82 -5.62 4.82
CA ALA A 27 -0.74 -4.24 4.38
C ALA A 27 -1.73 -4.01 3.24
N HIS A 28 -2.68 -3.09 3.43
CA HIS A 28 -3.65 -2.75 2.42
C HIS A 28 -3.00 -1.95 1.30
N ALA A 29 -3.33 -2.29 0.06
CA ALA A 29 -2.89 -1.51 -1.09
C ALA A 29 -3.56 -0.13 -1.08
N ALA A 30 -2.76 0.90 -1.25
CA ALA A 30 -3.23 2.27 -1.42
C ALA A 30 -3.13 2.67 -2.89
N VAL A 31 -3.85 3.71 -3.27
CA VAL A 31 -3.89 4.21 -4.64
C VAL A 31 -3.43 5.66 -4.66
N PHE A 32 -2.58 5.99 -5.63
CA PHE A 32 -2.05 7.34 -5.83
C PHE A 32 -2.26 7.76 -7.28
N TYR A 33 -2.75 8.97 -7.48
CA TYR A 33 -2.93 9.58 -8.80
C TYR A 33 -2.00 10.77 -8.94
N GLY A 34 -1.35 10.90 -10.07
CA GLY A 34 -0.48 12.04 -10.33
C GLY A 34 0.17 12.00 -11.69
N VAL A 35 1.15 12.89 -11.86
CA VAL A 35 1.91 13.05 -13.10
C VAL A 35 3.36 12.67 -12.84
N VAL A 36 3.94 11.87 -13.71
CA VAL A 36 5.34 11.45 -13.60
C VAL A 36 6.25 12.66 -13.85
N VAL A 37 7.12 12.96 -12.90
CA VAL A 37 8.08 14.07 -12.99
C VAL A 37 9.52 13.59 -13.13
N ALA A 38 9.81 12.34 -12.79
CA ALA A 38 11.11 11.74 -13.01
C ALA A 38 10.96 10.21 -13.18
N ASN A 39 11.76 9.65 -14.05
CA ASN A 39 11.75 8.23 -14.37
C ASN A 39 13.16 7.68 -14.22
N GLU A 40 13.38 6.88 -13.19
CA GLU A 40 14.65 6.23 -12.89
C GLU A 40 14.56 4.73 -13.12
N VAL A 41 15.69 4.04 -13.07
CA VAL A 41 15.76 2.61 -13.41
C VAL A 41 14.83 1.77 -12.52
N LYS A 42 14.82 2.03 -11.20
CA LYS A 42 14.07 1.23 -10.22
C LYS A 42 12.94 2.00 -9.54
N SER A 43 12.72 3.25 -9.92
CA SER A 43 11.71 4.09 -9.29
C SER A 43 11.18 5.13 -10.26
N ILE A 44 10.02 5.65 -9.92
CA ILE A 44 9.47 6.85 -10.57
C ILE A 44 9.09 7.84 -9.49
N GLN A 45 9.20 9.12 -9.81
CA GLN A 45 8.71 10.20 -8.97
C GLN A 45 7.44 10.75 -9.59
N VAL A 46 6.41 10.89 -8.78
CA VAL A 46 5.08 11.30 -9.24
C VAL A 46 4.59 12.45 -8.39
N ARG A 47 4.18 13.54 -9.05
CA ARG A 47 3.56 14.68 -8.37
C ARG A 47 2.07 14.42 -8.25
N GLY A 48 1.57 14.38 -7.01
CA GLY A 48 0.15 14.27 -6.72
C GLY A 48 -0.61 15.57 -6.92
N ASP A 49 -1.92 15.50 -6.79
CA ASP A 49 -2.80 16.66 -6.96
C ASP A 49 -2.56 17.75 -5.91
N ASN A 50 -1.97 17.39 -4.76
CA ASN A 50 -1.58 18.35 -3.71
C ASN A 50 -0.23 19.04 -3.98
N GLY A 51 0.40 18.76 -5.12
CA GLY A 51 1.70 19.30 -5.49
C GLY A 51 2.91 18.58 -4.89
N LYS A 52 2.70 17.63 -3.99
CA LYS A 52 3.80 16.88 -3.38
C LYS A 52 4.26 15.77 -4.30
N VAL A 53 5.58 15.57 -4.33
CA VAL A 53 6.21 14.51 -5.10
C VAL A 53 6.45 13.30 -4.20
N SER A 54 6.02 12.14 -4.67
CA SER A 54 6.24 10.85 -3.99
C SER A 54 7.07 9.94 -4.87
N VAL A 55 7.90 9.11 -4.25
CA VAL A 55 8.73 8.12 -4.94
C VAL A 55 8.06 6.76 -4.84
N PHE A 56 7.94 6.07 -5.98
CA PHE A 56 7.40 4.72 -6.06
C PHE A 56 8.44 3.79 -6.63
N TRP A 57 8.72 2.72 -5.90
CA TRP A 57 9.70 1.72 -6.30
C TRP A 57 9.07 0.70 -7.22
N ILE A 58 9.78 0.37 -8.29
CA ILE A 58 9.37 -0.61 -9.30
C ILE A 58 10.27 -1.83 -9.15
N GLY A 59 9.65 -2.99 -9.01
CA GLY A 59 10.34 -4.25 -8.85
C GLY A 59 9.70 -5.37 -9.66
N ARG A 60 10.12 -6.59 -9.36
CA ARG A 60 9.61 -7.79 -10.07
C ARG A 60 8.11 -7.99 -9.95
N ASN A 61 7.54 -7.56 -8.82
CA ASN A 61 6.12 -7.74 -8.53
C ASN A 61 5.27 -6.56 -9.00
N THR A 62 5.87 -5.57 -9.64
CA THR A 62 5.14 -4.42 -10.18
C THR A 62 4.54 -4.81 -11.53
N HIS A 63 3.21 -4.73 -11.63
CA HIS A 63 2.50 -4.96 -12.87
C HIS A 63 2.33 -3.65 -13.63
N LEU A 64 2.88 -3.58 -14.82
CA LEU A 64 2.69 -2.47 -15.75
C LEU A 64 1.60 -2.85 -16.74
N THR A 65 0.53 -2.04 -16.83
CA THR A 65 -0.61 -2.36 -17.70
C THR A 65 -0.30 -2.13 -19.19
N SER A 66 0.76 -1.40 -19.46
CA SER A 66 1.27 -1.16 -20.82
C SER A 66 2.78 -0.98 -20.77
N VAL A 67 3.31 -0.01 -21.47
CA VAL A 67 4.73 0.34 -21.38
C VAL A 67 5.02 1.08 -20.06
N ARG A 68 6.30 1.17 -19.72
CA ARG A 68 6.73 1.95 -18.58
C ARG A 68 6.35 3.43 -18.75
N PRO A 69 5.84 4.10 -17.71
CA PRO A 69 5.47 5.50 -17.80
C PRO A 69 6.67 6.40 -18.12
N SER A 70 6.41 7.46 -18.85
CA SER A 70 7.38 8.51 -19.17
C SER A 70 7.04 9.78 -18.41
N VAL A 71 8.02 10.67 -18.28
CA VAL A 71 7.80 12.01 -17.67
C VAL A 71 6.68 12.72 -18.42
N GLY A 72 5.72 13.26 -17.67
CA GLY A 72 4.53 13.91 -18.20
C GLY A 72 3.30 13.03 -18.27
N ASP A 73 3.45 11.71 -18.16
CA ASP A 73 2.31 10.78 -18.16
C ASP A 73 1.50 10.92 -16.88
N ARG A 74 0.17 10.94 -17.02
CA ARG A 74 -0.73 10.84 -15.88
C ARG A 74 -0.92 9.36 -15.53
N VAL A 75 -0.72 9.02 -14.27
CA VAL A 75 -0.72 7.63 -13.83
C VAL A 75 -1.60 7.41 -12.62
N LYS A 76 -2.08 6.18 -12.50
CA LYS A 76 -2.67 5.62 -11.31
C LYS A 76 -1.73 4.55 -10.78
N ILE A 77 -1.28 4.67 -9.54
CA ILE A 77 -0.36 3.73 -8.93
C ILE A 77 -1.03 3.07 -7.75
N THR A 78 -1.10 1.74 -7.77
CA THR A 78 -1.45 0.95 -6.61
C THR A 78 -0.15 0.52 -5.95
N TYR A 79 -0.02 0.76 -4.64
CA TYR A 79 1.22 0.52 -3.92
C TYR A 79 0.97 0.01 -2.51
N VAL A 80 1.99 -0.60 -1.93
CA VAL A 80 2.02 -1.03 -0.54
C VAL A 80 3.32 -0.52 0.10
N LYS A 81 3.34 -0.37 1.41
CA LYS A 81 4.59 -0.12 2.13
C LYS A 81 5.35 -1.44 2.25
N ASP A 82 6.61 -1.44 1.84
CA ASP A 82 7.48 -2.60 1.98
C ASP A 82 8.11 -2.65 3.39
N HIS A 83 8.95 -3.65 3.64
CA HIS A 83 9.63 -3.80 4.92
C HIS A 83 10.61 -2.66 5.24
N LEU A 84 11.03 -1.89 4.26
CA LEU A 84 11.86 -0.69 4.42
C LEU A 84 11.01 0.59 4.50
N LYS A 85 9.69 0.46 4.59
CA LYS A 85 8.71 1.56 4.63
C LYS A 85 8.71 2.42 3.36
N ARG A 86 9.12 1.84 2.24
CA ARG A 86 9.08 2.51 0.94
C ARG A 86 7.74 2.21 0.25
N ASN A 87 7.34 3.11 -0.64
CA ASN A 87 6.16 2.89 -1.48
C ASN A 87 6.55 1.94 -2.62
N ALA A 88 6.21 0.67 -2.47
CA ALA A 88 6.45 -0.34 -3.50
C ALA A 88 5.24 -0.43 -4.43
N ALA A 89 5.41 -0.02 -5.69
CA ALA A 89 4.33 -0.08 -6.66
C ALA A 89 3.98 -1.53 -6.98
N THR A 90 2.71 -1.89 -6.88
CA THR A 90 2.22 -3.21 -7.28
C THR A 90 1.58 -3.17 -8.66
N ARG A 91 1.00 -2.02 -9.04
CA ARG A 91 0.43 -1.82 -10.38
C ARG A 91 0.57 -0.36 -10.78
N ILE A 92 0.95 -0.13 -12.02
CA ILE A 92 1.01 1.21 -12.59
C ILE A 92 0.19 1.22 -13.87
N THR A 93 -0.77 2.13 -13.95
CA THR A 93 -1.65 2.31 -15.11
C THR A 93 -1.45 3.71 -15.65
N ILE A 94 -1.17 3.83 -16.94
CA ILE A 94 -1.09 5.12 -17.62
C ILE A 94 -2.51 5.56 -17.96
N LEU A 95 -2.92 6.73 -17.48
CA LEU A 95 -4.25 7.29 -17.70
C LEU A 95 -4.28 8.26 -18.87
N GLY A 96 -3.15 8.87 -19.20
CA GLY A 96 -3.06 9.82 -20.29
C GLY A 96 -1.63 10.27 -20.55
N ARG A 97 -1.42 10.79 -21.74
CA ARG A 97 -0.12 11.29 -22.18
C ARG A 97 -0.21 12.70 -22.68
#